data_1b3e7b3c7f542195182e8d2849b9e6b7
#
_entry.id   1b3e7b3c7f542195182e8d2849b9e6b7
#
_cell.length_a   1.000
_cell.length_b   1.000
_cell.length_c   1.000
_cell.angle_alpha   90.00
_cell.angle_beta   90.00
_cell.angle_gamma   90.00
#
_symmetry.space_group_name_H-M   'P 1'
#
loop_
_entity.id
_entity.type
_entity.pdbx_description
1 polymer ?
#
loop_
_entity_poly.entity_id
_entity_poly.type
_entity_poly.pdbx_seq_one_letter_code
_entity_poly.pdbx_strand_id
1 'polypeptide(L)'
;MRKVLFPWPTGELAEVTEDAKTDLEALRKVAEVDISQISTEKEWFERSRDVYAISSPRIPFSRYRDFLNEAKELKMIQTASIGYNHIDIAACTEKGVVVCNVGEVMAESVAQHTWALILDVSKNISRSDRVMRAGGWEIERRFAIELYGKTLGLVGIGDIGGRVALKGKTAFGMSILAYDPYVLPARAQLYGAQLADLETVLRESDVISVHTPLTPETQHMIGSKQFNLMKPTAIFVNTSRGPVVDEAALAEALENKKIFGAGIDVFEQEPVSPTSPLRKMENVVITPHTSSSTKEAFRNTYKGAINNILRFIEGKRPNWAVNREVLTAKR
;
A
#
# COMPACT_ATOMS: atom_id res chain seq x y z
N MET A 1 0.60 35.52 0.98
CA MET A 1 0.74 34.24 1.71
C MET A 1 0.95 33.14 0.68
N ARG A 2 1.70 32.07 0.99
CA ARG A 2 1.83 30.92 0.08
C ARG A 2 0.49 30.22 -0.04
N LYS A 3 0.13 29.77 -1.24
CA LYS A 3 -1.15 29.11 -1.50
C LYS A 3 -0.99 27.60 -1.43
N VAL A 4 -1.89 26.92 -0.75
CA VAL A 4 -1.90 25.47 -0.58
C VAL A 4 -3.24 24.93 -1.05
N LEU A 5 -3.20 23.99 -1.97
CA LEU A 5 -4.36 23.25 -2.41
C LEU A 5 -4.45 21.95 -1.61
N PHE A 6 -5.45 21.86 -0.75
CA PHE A 6 -5.63 20.74 0.15
C PHE A 6 -7.10 20.29 0.16
N PRO A 7 -7.57 19.54 -0.86
CA PRO A 7 -8.94 19.09 -0.92
C PRO A 7 -9.33 18.32 0.35
N TRP A 8 -10.29 18.86 1.12
CA TRP A 8 -10.72 18.23 2.37
C TRP A 8 -11.76 17.17 2.09
N PRO A 9 -11.74 16.03 2.81
CA PRO A 9 -12.73 14.97 2.60
C PRO A 9 -14.13 15.43 3.00
N THR A 10 -15.13 14.79 2.38
CA THR A 10 -16.55 15.01 2.64
C THR A 10 -17.22 13.73 3.17
N GLY A 11 -18.46 13.83 3.67
CA GLY A 11 -19.18 12.71 4.22
C GLY A 11 -18.52 12.08 5.45
N GLU A 12 -18.58 10.79 5.61
CA GLU A 12 -18.01 10.05 6.75
C GLU A 12 -16.51 10.30 6.96
N LEU A 13 -15.75 10.52 5.87
CA LEU A 13 -14.32 10.83 5.96
C LEU A 13 -14.06 12.19 6.63
N ALA A 14 -14.96 13.15 6.49
CA ALA A 14 -14.84 14.44 7.16
C ALA A 14 -14.97 14.29 8.69
N GLU A 15 -15.85 13.41 9.16
CA GLU A 15 -16.01 13.12 10.59
C GLU A 15 -14.77 12.44 11.17
N VAL A 16 -14.22 11.46 10.43
CA VAL A 16 -13.02 10.73 10.84
C VAL A 16 -11.79 11.63 10.93
N THR A 17 -11.76 12.70 10.13
CA THR A 17 -10.63 13.64 10.09
C THR A 17 -10.84 14.88 10.96
N GLU A 18 -11.88 14.92 11.80
CA GLU A 18 -12.19 16.05 12.68
C GLU A 18 -10.99 16.49 13.52
N ASP A 19 -10.27 15.53 14.12
CA ASP A 19 -9.07 15.79 14.92
C ASP A 19 -7.94 16.48 14.12
N ALA A 20 -7.94 16.35 12.80
CA ALA A 20 -6.93 17.00 11.95
C ALA A 20 -7.29 18.47 11.65
N LYS A 21 -8.48 18.95 12.02
CA LYS A 21 -8.88 20.36 11.84
C LYS A 21 -7.97 21.31 12.62
N THR A 22 -7.51 20.92 13.80
CA THR A 22 -6.56 21.75 14.57
C THR A 22 -5.25 21.94 13.80
N ASP A 23 -4.74 20.89 13.16
CA ASP A 23 -3.54 20.99 12.32
C ASP A 23 -3.81 21.85 11.07
N LEU A 24 -5.03 21.75 10.49
CA LEU A 24 -5.45 22.59 9.37
C LEU A 24 -5.51 24.07 9.76
N GLU A 25 -6.02 24.40 10.93
CA GLU A 25 -6.02 25.78 11.43
C GLU A 25 -4.61 26.31 11.68
N ALA A 26 -3.67 25.46 12.12
CA ALA A 26 -2.27 25.84 12.21
C ALA A 26 -1.68 26.16 10.82
N LEU A 27 -2.01 25.37 9.79
CA LEU A 27 -1.59 25.64 8.41
C LEU A 27 -2.19 26.94 7.87
N ARG A 28 -3.45 27.23 8.15
CA ARG A 28 -4.15 28.48 7.75
C ARG A 28 -3.54 29.75 8.32
N LYS A 29 -2.82 29.67 9.45
CA LYS A 29 -2.10 30.83 10.01
C LYS A 29 -0.90 31.26 9.17
N VAL A 30 -0.32 30.37 8.37
CA VAL A 30 0.92 30.58 7.60
C VAL A 30 0.74 30.47 6.09
N ALA A 31 -0.42 29.99 5.63
CA ALA A 31 -0.75 29.79 4.22
C ALA A 31 -2.22 30.09 3.93
N GLU A 32 -2.50 30.47 2.69
CA GLU A 32 -3.85 30.47 2.13
C GLU A 32 -4.21 29.05 1.74
N VAL A 33 -5.18 28.43 2.41
CA VAL A 33 -5.51 27.00 2.20
C VAL A 33 -6.85 26.87 1.50
N ASP A 34 -6.81 26.35 0.28
CA ASP A 34 -7.98 25.98 -0.49
C ASP A 34 -8.33 24.50 -0.22
N ILE A 35 -9.49 24.27 0.41
CA ILE A 35 -9.99 22.94 0.80
C ILE A 35 -11.08 22.39 -0.12
N SER A 36 -11.38 23.09 -1.21
CA SER A 36 -12.46 22.68 -2.12
C SER A 36 -12.15 21.37 -2.82
N GLN A 37 -13.21 20.59 -3.03
CA GLN A 37 -13.11 19.36 -3.82
C GLN A 37 -12.77 19.68 -5.29
N ILE A 38 -12.02 18.80 -5.91
CA ILE A 38 -11.62 18.89 -7.31
C ILE A 38 -11.98 17.57 -7.97
N SER A 39 -12.78 17.63 -9.03
CA SER A 39 -13.37 16.45 -9.66
C SER A 39 -12.79 16.17 -11.05
N THR A 40 -12.21 17.17 -11.71
CA THR A 40 -11.76 17.06 -13.10
C THR A 40 -10.28 17.45 -13.25
N GLU A 41 -9.62 16.89 -14.27
CA GLU A 41 -8.25 17.26 -14.65
C GLU A 41 -8.14 18.77 -14.95
N LYS A 42 -9.16 19.32 -15.65
CA LYS A 42 -9.22 20.76 -15.96
C LYS A 42 -9.20 21.62 -14.70
N GLU A 43 -10.00 21.31 -13.71
CA GLU A 43 -10.02 22.04 -12.42
C GLU A 43 -8.66 21.93 -11.70
N TRP A 44 -7.99 20.77 -11.76
CA TRP A 44 -6.65 20.62 -11.21
C TRP A 44 -5.66 21.58 -11.87
N PHE A 45 -5.66 21.68 -13.21
CA PHE A 45 -4.81 22.59 -13.96
C PHE A 45 -5.09 24.05 -13.57
N GLU A 46 -6.35 24.46 -13.59
CA GLU A 46 -6.75 25.85 -13.33
C GLU A 46 -6.39 26.29 -11.91
N ARG A 47 -6.64 25.43 -10.91
CA ARG A 47 -6.45 25.76 -9.49
C ARG A 47 -5.02 25.62 -8.99
N SER A 48 -4.16 24.95 -9.75
CA SER A 48 -2.78 24.70 -9.34
C SER A 48 -1.77 25.71 -9.89
N ARG A 49 -2.19 26.65 -10.75
CA ARG A 49 -1.28 27.58 -11.44
C ARG A 49 -0.42 28.44 -10.51
N ASP A 50 -0.98 28.89 -9.41
CA ASP A 50 -0.36 29.79 -8.44
C ASP A 50 -0.14 29.13 -7.06
N VAL A 51 -0.19 27.81 -7.01
CA VAL A 51 -0.14 27.05 -5.76
C VAL A 51 1.29 26.66 -5.43
N TYR A 52 1.68 26.86 -4.17
CA TYR A 52 3.01 26.52 -3.66
C TYR A 52 3.14 25.04 -3.25
N ALA A 53 2.09 24.47 -2.67
CA ALA A 53 2.04 23.07 -2.27
C ALA A 53 0.66 22.47 -2.54
N ILE A 54 0.65 21.20 -2.95
CA ILE A 54 -0.59 20.44 -3.21
C ILE A 54 -0.59 19.20 -2.32
N SER A 55 -1.70 18.99 -1.62
CA SER A 55 -2.02 17.65 -1.09
C SER A 55 -2.97 16.96 -2.06
N SER A 56 -2.57 15.79 -2.57
CA SER A 56 -3.39 15.08 -3.52
C SER A 56 -3.44 13.59 -3.24
N PRO A 57 -4.64 13.02 -3.10
CA PRO A 57 -4.79 11.58 -2.97
C PRO A 57 -4.47 10.85 -4.27
N ARG A 58 -4.91 11.37 -5.40
CA ARG A 58 -4.63 10.84 -6.75
C ARG A 58 -4.83 11.97 -7.75
N ILE A 59 -3.77 12.36 -8.43
CA ILE A 59 -3.87 13.26 -9.57
C ILE A 59 -3.84 12.39 -10.82
N PRO A 60 -4.97 12.14 -11.49
CA PRO A 60 -5.01 11.30 -12.69
C PRO A 60 -4.59 12.10 -13.92
N PHE A 61 -3.33 12.52 -13.98
CA PHE A 61 -2.87 13.27 -15.13
C PHE A 61 -2.39 12.35 -16.24
N SER A 62 -3.10 12.37 -17.36
CA SER A 62 -2.58 11.86 -18.62
C SER A 62 -1.39 12.69 -19.15
N ARG A 63 -1.29 13.98 -18.70
CA ARG A 63 -0.29 14.96 -19.13
C ARG A 63 0.44 15.57 -17.93
N TYR A 64 1.14 14.73 -17.16
CA TYR A 64 1.77 15.17 -15.91
C TYR A 64 2.80 16.29 -16.11
N ARG A 65 3.60 16.21 -17.19
CA ARG A 65 4.61 17.22 -17.51
C ARG A 65 3.98 18.56 -17.89
N ASP A 66 2.84 18.57 -18.61
CA ASP A 66 2.10 19.80 -18.95
C ASP A 66 1.58 20.46 -17.69
N PHE A 67 1.01 19.67 -16.78
CA PHE A 67 0.59 20.14 -15.46
C PHE A 67 1.72 20.85 -14.72
N LEU A 68 2.90 20.23 -14.59
CA LEU A 68 4.06 20.82 -13.95
C LEU A 68 4.58 22.08 -14.67
N ASN A 69 4.40 22.18 -15.99
CA ASN A 69 4.76 23.38 -16.75
C ASN A 69 3.83 24.57 -16.47
N GLU A 70 2.55 24.30 -16.21
CA GLU A 70 1.57 25.34 -15.86
C GLU A 70 1.67 25.75 -14.38
N ALA A 71 1.93 24.83 -13.48
CA ALA A 71 2.04 25.04 -12.04
C ALA A 71 3.42 25.61 -11.65
N LYS A 72 3.76 26.81 -12.12
CA LYS A 72 5.11 27.42 -12.01
C LYS A 72 5.58 27.67 -10.57
N GLU A 73 4.65 27.97 -9.67
CA GLU A 73 4.93 28.23 -8.25
C GLU A 73 5.00 26.96 -7.40
N LEU A 74 4.65 25.80 -7.96
CA LEU A 74 4.61 24.54 -7.24
C LEU A 74 6.01 24.12 -6.78
N LYS A 75 6.14 23.82 -5.50
CA LYS A 75 7.38 23.36 -4.85
C LYS A 75 7.22 22.03 -4.11
N MET A 76 5.99 21.63 -3.81
CA MET A 76 5.74 20.39 -3.07
C MET A 76 4.46 19.72 -3.54
N ILE A 77 4.54 18.41 -3.73
CA ILE A 77 3.39 17.50 -3.85
C ILE A 77 3.42 16.57 -2.65
N GLN A 78 2.38 16.60 -1.83
CA GLN A 78 2.16 15.70 -0.71
C GLN A 78 1.07 14.69 -1.09
N THR A 79 1.39 13.40 -1.17
CA THR A 79 0.33 12.39 -1.38
C THR A 79 -0.41 12.11 -0.08
N ALA A 80 -1.66 11.70 -0.17
CA ALA A 80 -2.43 11.14 0.94
C ALA A 80 -2.39 9.59 0.92
N SER A 81 -1.26 9.02 0.49
CA SER A 81 -1.05 7.57 0.39
C SER A 81 0.44 7.24 0.57
N ILE A 82 0.73 5.96 0.87
CA ILE A 82 2.11 5.45 0.86
C ILE A 82 2.62 5.34 -0.58
N GLY A 83 1.77 4.84 -1.48
CA GLY A 83 2.12 4.67 -2.89
C GLY A 83 2.09 5.99 -3.67
N TYR A 84 3.01 6.13 -4.60
CA TYR A 84 3.19 7.31 -5.44
C TYR A 84 3.38 6.96 -6.93
N ASN A 85 2.99 5.76 -7.34
CA ASN A 85 3.15 5.26 -8.72
C ASN A 85 2.40 6.10 -9.77
N HIS A 86 1.43 6.91 -9.34
CA HIS A 86 0.67 7.84 -10.18
C HIS A 86 1.36 9.20 -10.38
N ILE A 87 2.54 9.41 -9.80
CA ILE A 87 3.31 10.65 -9.87
C ILE A 87 4.55 10.44 -10.75
N ASP A 88 4.78 11.31 -11.73
CA ASP A 88 6.03 11.36 -12.50
C ASP A 88 7.13 11.98 -11.63
N ILE A 89 7.81 11.13 -10.85
CA ILE A 89 8.87 11.55 -9.92
C ILE A 89 10.03 12.20 -10.67
N ALA A 90 10.39 11.71 -11.87
CA ALA A 90 11.46 12.26 -12.67
C ALA A 90 11.13 13.70 -13.11
N ALA A 91 9.91 13.93 -13.64
CA ALA A 91 9.47 15.26 -14.01
C ALA A 91 9.40 16.22 -12.81
N CYS A 92 8.93 15.76 -11.64
CA CYS A 92 8.94 16.55 -10.43
C CYS A 92 10.36 16.94 -10.00
N THR A 93 11.31 16.02 -10.08
CA THR A 93 12.72 16.24 -9.74
C THR A 93 13.36 17.26 -10.69
N GLU A 94 13.16 17.12 -12.00
CA GLU A 94 13.62 18.07 -13.03
C GLU A 94 13.10 19.50 -12.77
N LYS A 95 11.87 19.64 -12.27
CA LYS A 95 11.24 20.94 -11.95
C LYS A 95 11.56 21.45 -10.54
N GLY A 96 12.33 20.70 -9.74
CA GLY A 96 12.62 21.07 -8.37
C GLY A 96 11.40 21.03 -7.45
N VAL A 97 10.41 20.20 -7.76
CA VAL A 97 9.23 19.94 -6.96
C VAL A 97 9.49 18.74 -6.07
N VAL A 98 9.43 18.93 -4.76
CA VAL A 98 9.57 17.86 -3.78
C VAL A 98 8.29 17.03 -3.74
N VAL A 99 8.44 15.71 -3.81
CA VAL A 99 7.33 14.77 -3.63
C VAL A 99 7.48 14.07 -2.29
N CYS A 100 6.43 14.11 -1.49
CA CYS A 100 6.36 13.41 -0.20
C CYS A 100 5.16 12.48 -0.17
N ASN A 101 5.33 11.33 0.46
CA ASN A 101 4.23 10.44 0.79
C ASN A 101 3.86 10.57 2.29
N VAL A 102 3.03 9.67 2.81
CA VAL A 102 2.65 9.67 4.24
C VAL A 102 3.44 8.66 5.08
N GLY A 103 4.49 8.07 4.48
CA GLY A 103 5.37 7.14 5.21
C GLY A 103 4.63 5.97 5.83
N GLU A 104 4.90 5.72 7.10
CA GLU A 104 4.43 4.54 7.85
C GLU A 104 3.03 4.67 8.48
N VAL A 105 2.33 5.81 8.32
CA VAL A 105 1.10 6.09 9.08
C VAL A 105 -0.06 5.12 8.81
N MET A 106 -0.03 4.43 7.66
CA MET A 106 -1.01 3.40 7.31
C MET A 106 -0.49 1.98 7.56
N ALA A 107 0.78 1.81 7.95
CA ALA A 107 1.43 0.50 7.97
C ALA A 107 0.75 -0.50 8.93
N GLU A 108 0.22 -0.01 10.05
CA GLU A 108 -0.48 -0.86 11.01
C GLU A 108 -1.78 -1.41 10.43
N SER A 109 -2.58 -0.56 9.77
CA SER A 109 -3.85 -0.97 9.14
C SER A 109 -3.62 -2.02 8.05
N VAL A 110 -2.63 -1.79 7.18
CA VAL A 110 -2.28 -2.74 6.12
C VAL A 110 -1.79 -4.07 6.71
N ALA A 111 -0.97 -4.03 7.77
CA ALA A 111 -0.49 -5.24 8.43
C ALA A 111 -1.62 -6.05 9.08
N GLN A 112 -2.61 -5.38 9.69
CA GLN A 112 -3.79 -6.04 10.24
C GLN A 112 -4.65 -6.66 9.14
N HIS A 113 -4.87 -5.94 8.03
CA HIS A 113 -5.61 -6.47 6.88
C HIS A 113 -4.90 -7.67 6.24
N THR A 114 -3.56 -7.62 6.12
CA THR A 114 -2.74 -8.75 5.67
C THR A 114 -3.00 -9.99 6.54
N TRP A 115 -3.02 -9.81 7.86
CA TRP A 115 -3.33 -10.91 8.79
C TRP A 115 -4.78 -11.38 8.70
N ALA A 116 -5.74 -10.48 8.47
CA ALA A 116 -7.12 -10.87 8.22
C ALA A 116 -7.24 -11.78 6.99
N LEU A 117 -6.56 -11.44 5.89
CA LEU A 117 -6.51 -12.28 4.69
C LEU A 117 -5.83 -13.63 4.95
N ILE A 118 -4.68 -13.65 5.64
CA ILE A 118 -3.98 -14.89 6.02
C ILE A 118 -4.91 -15.80 6.84
N LEU A 119 -5.58 -15.25 7.84
CA LEU A 119 -6.47 -16.00 8.71
C LEU A 119 -7.73 -16.48 7.98
N ASP A 120 -8.32 -15.64 7.13
CA ASP A 120 -9.48 -16.03 6.34
C ASP A 120 -9.15 -17.21 5.42
N VAL A 121 -8.07 -17.11 4.64
CA VAL A 121 -7.64 -18.19 3.75
C VAL A 121 -7.27 -19.45 4.55
N SER A 122 -6.52 -19.32 5.65
CA SER A 122 -6.07 -20.46 6.45
C SER A 122 -7.21 -21.20 7.12
N LYS A 123 -8.27 -20.50 7.53
CA LYS A 123 -9.43 -21.04 8.26
C LYS A 123 -10.67 -21.23 7.39
N ASN A 124 -10.64 -20.85 6.10
CA ASN A 124 -11.76 -20.89 5.17
C ASN A 124 -12.98 -20.09 5.67
N ILE A 125 -12.79 -18.91 6.32
CA ILE A 125 -13.87 -18.17 7.01
C ILE A 125 -14.91 -17.66 6.02
N SER A 126 -14.48 -16.89 5.00
CA SER A 126 -15.41 -16.34 3.99
C SER A 126 -16.12 -17.42 3.17
N ARG A 127 -15.42 -18.56 2.92
CA ARG A 127 -16.06 -19.71 2.27
C ARG A 127 -17.14 -20.30 3.15
N SER A 128 -16.88 -20.50 4.43
CA SER A 128 -17.82 -21.06 5.39
C SER A 128 -19.02 -20.13 5.59
N ASP A 129 -18.80 -18.82 5.69
CA ASP A 129 -19.86 -17.83 5.80
C ASP A 129 -20.80 -17.85 4.58
N ARG A 130 -20.25 -17.93 3.36
CA ARG A 130 -21.07 -18.05 2.14
C ARG A 130 -21.95 -19.29 2.14
N VAL A 131 -21.43 -20.46 2.55
CA VAL A 131 -22.19 -21.70 2.62
C VAL A 131 -23.31 -21.59 3.65
N MET A 132 -23.01 -21.06 4.85
CA MET A 132 -24.01 -20.88 5.90
C MET A 132 -25.12 -19.92 5.47
N ARG A 133 -24.80 -18.81 4.83
CA ARG A 133 -25.81 -17.84 4.33
C ARG A 133 -26.68 -18.40 3.19
N ALA A 134 -26.12 -19.34 2.41
CA ALA A 134 -26.87 -20.07 1.38
C ALA A 134 -27.75 -21.19 1.95
N GLY A 135 -27.83 -21.37 3.28
CA GLY A 135 -28.62 -22.39 3.94
C GLY A 135 -27.94 -23.77 4.04
N GLY A 136 -26.65 -23.87 3.67
CA GLY A 136 -25.85 -25.09 3.82
C GLY A 136 -25.32 -25.22 5.24
N TRP A 137 -24.98 -26.47 5.61
CA TRP A 137 -24.31 -26.80 6.88
C TRP A 137 -23.04 -27.61 6.64
N GLU A 138 -23.09 -28.54 5.72
CA GLU A 138 -21.96 -29.37 5.36
C GLU A 138 -21.13 -28.67 4.29
N ILE A 139 -19.85 -28.49 4.59
CA ILE A 139 -18.83 -27.99 3.65
C ILE A 139 -18.02 -29.21 3.25
N GLU A 140 -17.82 -29.43 1.95
CA GLU A 140 -16.82 -30.37 1.49
C GLU A 140 -15.51 -30.07 2.24
N ARG A 141 -15.05 -31.03 3.03
CA ARG A 141 -13.98 -30.80 4.03
C ARG A 141 -12.68 -30.46 3.33
N ARG A 142 -12.41 -29.18 3.17
CA ARG A 142 -11.09 -28.65 2.95
C ARG A 142 -10.48 -28.35 4.30
N PHE A 143 -9.49 -29.13 4.72
CA PHE A 143 -8.86 -28.93 6.02
C PHE A 143 -8.24 -27.55 6.11
N ALA A 144 -8.56 -26.82 7.18
CA ALA A 144 -7.93 -25.57 7.54
C ALA A 144 -6.47 -25.77 7.95
N ILE A 145 -5.68 -24.71 7.85
CA ILE A 145 -4.24 -24.72 8.22
C ILE A 145 -4.09 -24.05 9.59
N GLU A 146 -3.34 -24.71 10.48
CA GLU A 146 -2.85 -24.10 11.72
C GLU A 146 -1.51 -23.41 11.46
N LEU A 147 -1.35 -22.20 11.98
CA LEU A 147 -0.17 -21.36 11.68
C LEU A 147 0.96 -21.52 12.70
N TYR A 148 0.67 -22.04 13.90
CA TYR A 148 1.67 -22.24 14.94
C TYR A 148 2.82 -23.14 14.45
N GLY A 149 4.05 -22.69 14.70
CA GLY A 149 5.27 -23.41 14.32
C GLY A 149 5.59 -23.40 12.81
N LYS A 150 4.79 -22.71 11.99
CA LYS A 150 5.01 -22.58 10.54
C LYS A 150 5.92 -21.41 10.21
N THR A 151 6.35 -21.33 8.95
CA THR A 151 7.22 -20.28 8.44
C THR A 151 6.41 -19.23 7.66
N LEU A 152 6.57 -17.96 8.06
CA LEU A 152 6.09 -16.79 7.32
C LEU A 152 7.25 -16.23 6.48
N GLY A 153 7.10 -16.25 5.17
CA GLY A 153 8.00 -15.63 4.21
C GLY A 153 7.52 -14.26 3.80
N LEU A 154 8.40 -13.29 3.88
CA LEU A 154 8.11 -11.90 3.51
C LEU A 154 8.93 -11.50 2.28
N VAL A 155 8.27 -11.00 1.25
CA VAL A 155 8.91 -10.36 0.11
C VAL A 155 8.81 -8.85 0.33
N GLY A 156 9.88 -8.27 0.90
CA GLY A 156 9.92 -6.92 1.45
C GLY A 156 9.66 -6.88 2.97
N ILE A 157 10.61 -6.35 3.73
CA ILE A 157 10.50 -6.19 5.19
C ILE A 157 10.66 -4.73 5.62
N GLY A 158 9.97 -3.83 4.90
CA GLY A 158 9.81 -2.42 5.27
C GLY A 158 8.86 -2.24 6.47
N ASP A 159 8.21 -1.07 6.56
CA ASP A 159 7.35 -0.74 7.70
C ASP A 159 6.13 -1.66 7.82
N ILE A 160 5.52 -2.06 6.69
CA ILE A 160 4.38 -2.99 6.67
C ILE A 160 4.86 -4.41 6.95
N GLY A 161 5.81 -4.92 6.15
CA GLY A 161 6.32 -6.29 6.30
C GLY A 161 6.89 -6.56 7.68
N GLY A 162 7.60 -5.58 8.29
CA GLY A 162 8.10 -5.68 9.64
C GLY A 162 6.98 -5.83 10.69
N ARG A 163 5.86 -5.08 10.56
CA ARG A 163 4.69 -5.22 11.44
C ARG A 163 3.98 -6.57 11.24
N VAL A 164 3.93 -7.06 9.99
CA VAL A 164 3.39 -8.40 9.70
C VAL A 164 4.28 -9.48 10.33
N ALA A 165 5.63 -9.36 10.18
CA ALA A 165 6.60 -10.26 10.81
C ALA A 165 6.42 -10.33 12.34
N LEU A 166 6.37 -9.15 12.99
CA LEU A 166 6.26 -9.08 14.44
C LEU A 166 4.99 -9.76 14.94
N LYS A 167 3.85 -9.53 14.28
CA LYS A 167 2.57 -10.19 14.61
C LYS A 167 2.66 -11.71 14.39
N GLY A 168 3.26 -12.18 13.31
CA GLY A 168 3.46 -13.60 13.03
C GLY A 168 4.27 -14.30 14.10
N LYS A 169 5.36 -13.68 14.50
CA LYS A 169 6.24 -14.20 15.54
C LYS A 169 5.58 -14.22 16.91
N THR A 170 4.98 -13.10 17.31
CA THR A 170 4.51 -12.93 18.70
C THR A 170 3.13 -13.52 18.95
N ALA A 171 2.21 -13.44 17.99
CA ALA A 171 0.84 -13.91 18.14
C ALA A 171 0.64 -15.36 17.67
N PHE A 172 1.40 -15.80 16.65
CA PHE A 172 1.21 -17.10 16.03
C PHE A 172 2.40 -18.04 16.16
N GLY A 173 3.48 -17.65 16.87
CA GLY A 173 4.64 -18.51 17.09
C GLY A 173 5.35 -18.93 15.79
N MET A 174 5.28 -18.14 14.73
CA MET A 174 5.87 -18.46 13.44
C MET A 174 7.37 -18.14 13.39
N SER A 175 8.11 -18.90 12.60
CA SER A 175 9.44 -18.52 12.12
C SER A 175 9.31 -17.50 10.99
N ILE A 176 10.22 -16.49 10.95
CA ILE A 176 10.13 -15.42 9.96
C ILE A 176 11.34 -15.47 9.03
N LEU A 177 11.09 -15.68 7.74
CA LEU A 177 12.06 -15.49 6.66
C LEU A 177 11.71 -14.23 5.87
N ALA A 178 12.73 -13.49 5.39
CA ALA A 178 12.48 -12.30 4.58
C ALA A 178 13.49 -12.19 3.44
N TYR A 179 12.99 -11.81 2.27
CA TYR A 179 13.78 -11.31 1.16
C TYR A 179 13.60 -9.79 1.06
N ASP A 180 14.69 -9.05 1.21
CA ASP A 180 14.72 -7.61 0.99
C ASP A 180 16.17 -7.21 0.67
N PRO A 181 16.49 -6.81 -0.58
CA PRO A 181 17.87 -6.49 -0.97
C PRO A 181 18.37 -5.15 -0.41
N TYR A 182 17.49 -4.35 0.19
CA TYR A 182 17.81 -2.99 0.64
C TYR A 182 17.84 -2.85 2.16
N VAL A 183 17.27 -3.81 2.89
CA VAL A 183 17.21 -3.74 4.35
C VAL A 183 18.51 -4.19 4.98
N LEU A 184 18.95 -3.45 6.01
CA LEU A 184 20.11 -3.88 6.81
C LEU A 184 19.72 -5.08 7.71
N PRO A 185 20.62 -6.07 7.89
CA PRO A 185 20.34 -7.24 8.73
C PRO A 185 19.88 -6.91 10.13
N ALA A 186 20.45 -5.87 10.75
CA ALA A 186 20.07 -5.41 12.07
C ALA A 186 18.59 -4.95 12.14
N ARG A 187 18.06 -4.34 11.06
CA ARG A 187 16.65 -3.95 10.99
C ARG A 187 15.73 -5.18 10.86
N ALA A 188 16.11 -6.17 10.05
CA ALA A 188 15.35 -7.41 9.95
C ALA A 188 15.29 -8.15 11.30
N GLN A 189 16.40 -8.18 12.04
CA GLN A 189 16.47 -8.78 13.38
C GLN A 189 15.53 -8.12 14.39
N LEU A 190 15.28 -6.80 14.32
CA LEU A 190 14.31 -6.11 15.18
C LEU A 190 12.89 -6.70 15.04
N TYR A 191 12.56 -7.20 13.85
CA TYR A 191 11.30 -7.88 13.57
C TYR A 191 11.37 -9.40 13.79
N GLY A 192 12.53 -9.91 14.23
CA GLY A 192 12.80 -11.33 14.46
C GLY A 192 12.85 -12.15 13.16
N ALA A 193 13.18 -11.51 12.04
CA ALA A 193 13.30 -12.12 10.73
C ALA A 193 14.74 -12.50 10.40
N GLN A 194 14.91 -13.66 9.74
CA GLN A 194 16.12 -14.09 9.09
C GLN A 194 16.07 -13.70 7.62
N LEU A 195 17.10 -13.00 7.12
CA LEU A 195 17.21 -12.68 5.69
C LEU A 195 17.65 -13.91 4.90
N ALA A 196 17.03 -14.10 3.74
CA ALA A 196 17.36 -15.15 2.78
C ALA A 196 17.16 -14.63 1.34
N ASP A 197 17.64 -15.39 0.35
CA ASP A 197 17.32 -15.12 -1.04
C ASP A 197 15.83 -15.43 -1.33
N LEU A 198 15.32 -14.89 -2.45
CA LEU A 198 13.92 -15.01 -2.80
C LEU A 198 13.49 -16.47 -2.98
N GLU A 199 14.32 -17.31 -3.63
CA GLU A 199 13.97 -18.72 -3.87
C GLU A 199 13.85 -19.50 -2.56
N THR A 200 14.75 -19.27 -1.60
CA THR A 200 14.70 -19.85 -0.25
C THR A 200 13.43 -19.42 0.48
N VAL A 201 13.09 -18.12 0.47
CA VAL A 201 11.84 -17.62 1.07
C VAL A 201 10.63 -18.31 0.47
N LEU A 202 10.56 -18.45 -0.86
CA LEU A 202 9.43 -19.08 -1.52
C LEU A 202 9.31 -20.59 -1.23
N ARG A 203 10.44 -21.33 -1.17
CA ARG A 203 10.45 -22.78 -0.94
C ARG A 203 10.13 -23.16 0.50
N GLU A 204 10.64 -22.42 1.45
CA GLU A 204 10.58 -22.82 2.87
C GLU A 204 9.35 -22.28 3.59
N SER A 205 8.64 -21.30 3.01
CA SER A 205 7.52 -20.67 3.69
C SER A 205 6.19 -21.41 3.51
N ASP A 206 5.38 -21.38 4.56
CA ASP A 206 4.01 -21.89 4.58
C ASP A 206 2.99 -20.77 4.30
N VAL A 207 3.38 -19.52 4.58
CA VAL A 207 2.67 -18.30 4.21
C VAL A 207 3.66 -17.38 3.54
N ILE A 208 3.35 -16.87 2.36
CA ILE A 208 4.15 -15.87 1.63
C ILE A 208 3.35 -14.57 1.53
N SER A 209 3.91 -13.46 2.01
CA SER A 209 3.26 -12.15 1.95
C SER A 209 4.16 -11.11 1.27
N VAL A 210 3.59 -10.39 0.29
CA VAL A 210 4.32 -9.44 -0.56
C VAL A 210 4.09 -8.01 -0.05
N HIS A 211 5.20 -7.29 0.20
CA HIS A 211 5.23 -5.93 0.73
C HIS A 211 6.25 -5.03 0.01
N THR A 212 6.55 -5.33 -1.24
CA THR A 212 7.46 -4.54 -2.08
C THR A 212 6.71 -3.41 -2.80
N PRO A 213 7.35 -2.26 -3.06
CA PRO A 213 6.81 -1.27 -3.97
C PRO A 213 6.81 -1.81 -5.41
N LEU A 214 6.00 -1.20 -6.28
CA LEU A 214 6.07 -1.45 -7.71
C LEU A 214 7.17 -0.58 -8.33
N THR A 215 8.18 -1.24 -8.91
CA THR A 215 9.27 -0.65 -9.68
C THR A 215 9.49 -1.48 -10.94
N PRO A 216 10.31 -1.05 -11.90
CA PRO A 216 10.65 -1.90 -13.04
C PRO A 216 11.24 -3.27 -12.66
N GLU A 217 11.98 -3.35 -11.55
CA GLU A 217 12.61 -4.58 -11.06
C GLU A 217 11.64 -5.50 -10.33
N THR A 218 10.56 -4.96 -9.76
CA THR A 218 9.56 -5.74 -9.01
C THR A 218 8.31 -6.06 -9.81
N GLN A 219 8.17 -5.48 -11.01
CA GLN A 219 7.07 -5.81 -11.90
C GLN A 219 7.14 -7.29 -12.30
N HIS A 220 6.05 -8.03 -12.05
CA HIS A 220 5.92 -9.47 -12.28
C HIS A 220 7.07 -10.31 -11.66
N MET A 221 7.66 -9.81 -10.56
CA MET A 221 8.71 -10.57 -9.87
C MET A 221 8.19 -11.90 -9.30
N ILE A 222 6.89 -12.02 -9.07
CA ILE A 222 6.22 -13.26 -8.68
C ILE A 222 5.38 -13.74 -9.85
N GLY A 223 5.93 -14.64 -10.63
CA GLY A 223 5.29 -15.26 -11.79
C GLY A 223 5.26 -16.78 -11.69
N SER A 224 4.99 -17.48 -12.80
CA SER A 224 4.85 -18.94 -12.84
C SER A 224 6.07 -19.68 -12.27
N LYS A 225 7.29 -19.19 -12.53
CA LYS A 225 8.52 -19.77 -11.96
C LYS A 225 8.48 -19.74 -10.42
N GLN A 226 8.09 -18.60 -9.85
CA GLN A 226 8.05 -18.38 -8.41
C GLN A 226 6.94 -19.21 -7.76
N PHE A 227 5.74 -19.26 -8.34
CA PHE A 227 4.66 -20.12 -7.83
C PHE A 227 5.02 -21.60 -7.86
N ASN A 228 5.79 -22.07 -8.84
CA ASN A 228 6.29 -23.45 -8.90
C ASN A 228 7.32 -23.81 -7.80
N LEU A 229 7.91 -22.81 -7.14
CA LEU A 229 8.82 -23.02 -6.01
C LEU A 229 8.07 -23.17 -4.69
N MET A 230 6.84 -22.68 -4.60
CA MET A 230 6.07 -22.67 -3.35
C MET A 230 5.58 -24.08 -2.98
N LYS A 231 5.32 -24.28 -1.68
CA LYS A 231 4.70 -25.51 -1.20
C LYS A 231 3.24 -25.60 -1.68
N PRO A 232 2.73 -26.80 -2.02
CA PRO A 232 1.30 -26.98 -2.35
C PRO A 232 0.36 -26.56 -1.21
N THR A 233 0.87 -26.50 0.02
CA THR A 233 0.13 -26.03 1.20
C THR A 233 0.32 -24.55 1.49
N ALA A 234 1.08 -23.82 0.66
CA ALA A 234 1.39 -22.40 0.89
C ALA A 234 0.16 -21.51 0.70
N ILE A 235 0.03 -20.51 1.56
CA ILE A 235 -0.89 -19.40 1.43
C ILE A 235 -0.12 -18.22 0.86
N PHE A 236 -0.64 -17.61 -0.21
CA PHE A 236 -0.04 -16.44 -0.84
C PHE A 236 -0.87 -15.18 -0.55
N VAL A 237 -0.25 -14.06 -0.16
CA VAL A 237 -0.95 -12.81 0.13
C VAL A 237 -0.28 -11.62 -0.54
N ASN A 238 -1.07 -10.79 -1.21
CA ASN A 238 -0.61 -9.52 -1.79
C ASN A 238 -1.49 -8.35 -1.35
N THR A 239 -0.92 -7.48 -0.52
CA THR A 239 -1.49 -6.19 -0.10
C THR A 239 -0.58 -5.02 -0.51
N SER A 240 0.34 -5.23 -1.46
CA SER A 240 1.29 -4.23 -1.93
C SER A 240 0.82 -3.53 -3.21
N ARG A 241 1.13 -4.10 -4.37
CA ARG A 241 0.67 -3.65 -5.69
C ARG A 241 0.37 -4.85 -6.58
N GLY A 242 -0.73 -4.79 -7.34
CA GLY A 242 -1.15 -5.86 -8.26
C GLY A 242 -0.04 -6.27 -9.22
N PRO A 243 0.55 -5.36 -10.01
CA PRO A 243 1.56 -5.70 -11.02
C PRO A 243 2.89 -6.23 -10.47
N VAL A 244 3.10 -6.34 -9.17
CA VAL A 244 4.25 -7.09 -8.60
C VAL A 244 4.09 -8.59 -8.84
N VAL A 245 2.86 -9.04 -9.02
CA VAL A 245 2.47 -10.43 -9.29
C VAL A 245 1.92 -10.52 -10.70
N ASP A 246 2.33 -11.52 -11.45
CA ASP A 246 1.65 -11.92 -12.68
C ASP A 246 0.30 -12.56 -12.30
N GLU A 247 -0.81 -11.81 -12.49
CA GLU A 247 -2.15 -12.23 -12.07
C GLU A 247 -2.61 -13.49 -12.83
N ALA A 248 -2.20 -13.67 -14.09
CA ALA A 248 -2.51 -14.87 -14.86
C ALA A 248 -1.78 -16.11 -14.30
N ALA A 249 -0.51 -15.95 -13.94
CA ALA A 249 0.26 -17.02 -13.30
C ALA A 249 -0.28 -17.37 -11.90
N LEU A 250 -0.76 -16.40 -11.14
CA LEU A 250 -1.44 -16.64 -9.87
C LEU A 250 -2.72 -17.45 -10.07
N ALA A 251 -3.56 -17.06 -11.03
CA ALA A 251 -4.80 -17.76 -11.32
C ALA A 251 -4.52 -19.23 -11.73
N GLU A 252 -3.54 -19.44 -12.62
CA GLU A 252 -3.10 -20.79 -12.99
C GLU A 252 -2.60 -21.62 -11.80
N ALA A 253 -1.80 -21.01 -10.92
CA ALA A 253 -1.28 -21.70 -9.74
C ALA A 253 -2.39 -22.12 -8.77
N LEU A 254 -3.42 -21.32 -8.61
CA LEU A 254 -4.58 -21.60 -7.77
C LEU A 254 -5.49 -22.67 -8.36
N GLU A 255 -5.77 -22.59 -9.67
CA GLU A 255 -6.60 -23.56 -10.41
C GLU A 255 -5.96 -24.95 -10.39
N ASN A 256 -4.65 -25.02 -10.63
CA ASN A 256 -3.87 -26.26 -10.62
C ASN A 256 -3.46 -26.71 -9.21
N LYS A 257 -3.94 -26.07 -8.14
CA LYS A 257 -3.64 -26.40 -6.73
C LYS A 257 -2.14 -26.44 -6.42
N LYS A 258 -1.33 -25.64 -7.12
CA LYS A 258 0.11 -25.49 -6.87
C LYS A 258 0.37 -24.79 -5.54
N ILE A 259 -0.61 -23.99 -5.08
CA ILE A 259 -0.65 -23.36 -3.74
C ILE A 259 -2.02 -23.63 -3.11
N PHE A 260 -2.11 -23.53 -1.79
CA PHE A 260 -3.34 -23.80 -1.04
C PHE A 260 -4.42 -22.76 -1.34
N GLY A 261 -4.07 -21.49 -1.34
CA GLY A 261 -5.00 -20.40 -1.59
C GLY A 261 -4.32 -19.03 -1.51
N ALA A 262 -5.07 -17.98 -1.81
CA ALA A 262 -4.53 -16.63 -1.82
C ALA A 262 -5.47 -15.60 -1.17
N GLY A 263 -4.87 -14.56 -0.57
CA GLY A 263 -5.53 -13.34 -0.11
C GLY A 263 -5.04 -12.14 -0.91
N ILE A 264 -5.91 -11.49 -1.67
CA ILE A 264 -5.54 -10.47 -2.65
C ILE A 264 -6.34 -9.19 -2.40
N ASP A 265 -5.66 -8.11 -2.08
CA ASP A 265 -6.26 -6.79 -1.91
C ASP A 265 -6.02 -5.86 -3.13
N VAL A 266 -5.04 -6.20 -3.98
CA VAL A 266 -4.60 -5.37 -5.10
C VAL A 266 -4.49 -6.18 -6.40
N PHE A 267 -4.83 -5.57 -7.54
CA PHE A 267 -4.93 -6.24 -8.83
C PHE A 267 -4.10 -5.54 -9.90
N GLU A 268 -3.74 -6.24 -10.98
CA GLU A 268 -3.05 -5.61 -12.12
C GLU A 268 -3.90 -4.51 -12.75
N GLN A 269 -5.20 -4.76 -12.85
CA GLN A 269 -6.17 -3.76 -13.27
C GLN A 269 -7.13 -3.45 -12.13
N GLU A 270 -7.22 -2.19 -11.74
CA GLU A 270 -8.17 -1.69 -10.74
C GLU A 270 -9.11 -0.64 -11.34
N PRO A 271 -10.45 -0.81 -11.23
CA PRO A 271 -11.17 -1.93 -10.64
C PRO A 271 -10.93 -3.27 -11.34
N VAL A 272 -10.89 -4.38 -10.55
CA VAL A 272 -10.71 -5.73 -11.10
C VAL A 272 -11.81 -6.07 -12.10
N SER A 273 -11.41 -6.66 -13.23
CA SER A 273 -12.34 -7.06 -14.30
C SER A 273 -13.49 -7.93 -13.77
N PRO A 274 -14.74 -7.69 -14.21
CA PRO A 274 -15.87 -8.59 -13.90
C PRO A 274 -15.62 -10.04 -14.34
N THR A 275 -14.76 -10.24 -15.34
CA THR A 275 -14.43 -11.55 -15.91
C THR A 275 -13.18 -12.18 -15.30
N SER A 276 -12.50 -11.53 -14.33
CA SER A 276 -11.33 -12.10 -13.67
C SER A 276 -11.65 -13.46 -13.06
N PRO A 277 -10.84 -14.50 -13.32
CA PRO A 277 -11.03 -15.83 -12.77
C PRO A 277 -10.97 -15.83 -11.24
N LEU A 278 -10.18 -14.94 -10.63
CA LEU A 278 -10.03 -14.82 -9.19
C LEU A 278 -11.36 -14.59 -8.47
N ARG A 279 -12.34 -13.93 -9.12
CA ARG A 279 -13.68 -13.68 -8.56
C ARG A 279 -14.50 -14.94 -8.33
N LYS A 280 -14.19 -16.03 -9.03
CA LYS A 280 -14.94 -17.29 -9.01
C LYS A 280 -14.24 -18.38 -8.22
N MET A 281 -12.99 -18.19 -7.86
CA MET A 281 -12.19 -19.20 -7.14
C MET A 281 -12.56 -19.24 -5.66
N GLU A 282 -12.89 -20.43 -5.16
CA GLU A 282 -13.25 -20.63 -3.75
C GLU A 282 -12.06 -20.60 -2.79
N ASN A 283 -10.84 -20.78 -3.32
CA ASN A 283 -9.58 -20.75 -2.56
C ASN A 283 -8.93 -19.35 -2.57
N VAL A 284 -9.68 -18.32 -2.94
CA VAL A 284 -9.21 -16.94 -2.96
C VAL A 284 -10.13 -16.05 -2.12
N VAL A 285 -9.52 -15.21 -1.32
CA VAL A 285 -10.18 -14.08 -0.63
C VAL A 285 -9.72 -12.80 -1.31
N ILE A 286 -10.67 -12.00 -1.79
CA ILE A 286 -10.38 -10.75 -2.50
C ILE A 286 -11.02 -9.55 -1.79
N THR A 287 -10.29 -8.44 -1.73
CA THR A 287 -10.77 -7.17 -1.20
C THR A 287 -10.43 -6.02 -2.17
N PRO A 288 -11.25 -4.95 -2.24
CA PRO A 288 -11.13 -3.94 -3.30
C PRO A 288 -10.16 -2.82 -2.92
N HIS A 289 -8.87 -3.15 -2.71
CA HIS A 289 -7.78 -2.24 -2.34
C HIS A 289 -8.12 -1.40 -1.11
N THR A 290 -8.54 -2.07 -0.05
CA THR A 290 -9.04 -1.47 1.20
C THR A 290 -8.17 -1.74 2.43
N SER A 291 -7.00 -2.33 2.25
CA SER A 291 -6.11 -2.69 3.36
C SER A 291 -5.74 -1.52 4.28
N SER A 292 -5.74 -0.29 3.77
CA SER A 292 -5.50 0.92 4.56
C SER A 292 -6.78 1.65 5.00
N SER A 293 -7.98 1.15 4.69
CA SER A 293 -9.24 1.85 4.90
C SER A 293 -9.74 1.73 6.33
N THR A 294 -8.98 2.26 7.29
CA THR A 294 -9.41 2.40 8.69
C THR A 294 -9.54 3.87 9.08
N LYS A 295 -10.38 4.17 10.06
CA LYS A 295 -10.57 5.53 10.58
C LYS A 295 -9.25 6.12 11.07
N GLU A 296 -8.44 5.32 11.76
CA GLU A 296 -7.14 5.69 12.28
C GLU A 296 -6.14 6.02 11.15
N ALA A 297 -6.10 5.20 10.12
CA ALA A 297 -5.21 5.42 8.97
C ALA A 297 -5.58 6.72 8.23
N PHE A 298 -6.86 6.95 7.97
CA PHE A 298 -7.32 8.20 7.34
C PHE A 298 -6.97 9.41 8.19
N ARG A 299 -7.33 9.42 9.48
CA ARG A 299 -6.99 10.50 10.42
C ARG A 299 -5.50 10.79 10.43
N ASN A 300 -4.67 9.77 10.60
CA ASN A 300 -3.21 9.93 10.67
C ASN A 300 -2.63 10.41 9.35
N THR A 301 -3.20 10.00 8.21
CA THR A 301 -2.82 10.46 6.88
C THR A 301 -3.02 11.96 6.73
N TYR A 302 -4.19 12.46 7.08
CA TYR A 302 -4.48 13.90 6.97
C TYR A 302 -3.61 14.72 7.93
N LYS A 303 -3.46 14.29 9.17
CA LYS A 303 -2.54 14.93 10.13
C LYS A 303 -1.11 14.94 9.62
N GLY A 304 -0.62 13.79 9.14
CA GLY A 304 0.73 13.66 8.58
C GLY A 304 0.95 14.56 7.37
N ALA A 305 0.00 14.62 6.45
CA ALA A 305 0.07 15.46 5.26
C ALA A 305 0.10 16.95 5.59
N ILE A 306 -0.79 17.42 6.47
CA ILE A 306 -0.83 18.82 6.92
C ILE A 306 0.49 19.20 7.60
N ASN A 307 0.93 18.40 8.57
CA ASN A 307 2.16 18.66 9.31
C ASN A 307 3.38 18.69 8.40
N ASN A 308 3.39 17.85 7.35
CA ASN A 308 4.49 17.80 6.42
C ASN A 308 4.54 19.04 5.50
N ILE A 309 3.38 19.52 5.03
CA ILE A 309 3.27 20.78 4.29
C ILE A 309 3.67 21.96 5.18
N LEU A 310 3.20 22.00 6.43
CA LEU A 310 3.55 23.05 7.38
C LEU A 310 5.06 23.12 7.60
N ARG A 311 5.73 22.00 7.87
CA ARG A 311 7.20 21.92 7.97
C ARG A 311 7.90 22.50 6.75
N PHE A 312 7.42 22.14 5.56
CA PHE A 312 8.01 22.61 4.29
C PHE A 312 7.84 24.13 4.11
N ILE A 313 6.67 24.69 4.44
CA ILE A 313 6.41 26.13 4.39
C ILE A 313 7.30 26.89 5.38
N GLU A 314 7.54 26.33 6.56
CA GLU A 314 8.44 26.88 7.58
C GLU A 314 9.94 26.75 7.22
N GLY A 315 10.27 26.18 6.05
CA GLY A 315 11.66 25.96 5.62
C GLY A 315 12.34 24.77 6.30
N LYS A 316 11.60 23.97 7.05
CA LYS A 316 12.10 22.72 7.65
C LYS A 316 12.08 21.60 6.60
N ARG A 317 12.98 20.64 6.75
CA ARG A 317 12.98 19.45 5.87
C ARG A 317 11.68 18.67 6.06
N PRO A 318 10.91 18.39 4.98
CA PRO A 318 9.71 17.57 5.09
C PRO A 318 10.10 16.10 5.40
N ASN A 319 9.20 15.39 6.06
CA ASN A 319 9.33 13.96 6.27
C ASN A 319 8.98 13.20 4.98
N TRP A 320 9.46 11.97 4.86
CA TRP A 320 9.08 11.01 3.81
C TRP A 320 9.20 11.54 2.37
N ALA A 321 10.20 12.40 2.12
CA ALA A 321 10.51 12.87 0.77
C ALA A 321 10.98 11.68 -0.09
N VAL A 322 10.32 11.50 -1.23
CA VAL A 322 10.61 10.45 -2.21
C VAL A 322 11.82 10.81 -3.06
N ASN A 323 11.86 12.04 -3.61
CA ASN A 323 12.96 12.59 -4.41
C ASN A 323 13.83 13.53 -3.56
N ARG A 324 14.63 12.93 -2.65
CA ARG A 324 15.43 13.67 -1.64
C ARG A 324 16.49 14.58 -2.23
N GLU A 325 16.95 14.31 -3.43
CA GLU A 325 17.93 15.08 -4.19
C GLU A 325 17.46 16.53 -4.42
N VAL A 326 16.17 16.77 -4.58
CA VAL A 326 15.57 18.13 -4.70
C VAL A 326 15.83 18.98 -3.45
N LEU A 327 15.91 18.34 -2.29
CA LEU A 327 16.16 19.03 -1.02
C LEU A 327 17.64 19.39 -0.81
N THR A 328 18.55 18.72 -1.51
CA THR A 328 20.01 18.94 -1.42
C THR A 328 20.53 19.92 -2.48
N ALA A 329 19.84 20.06 -3.59
CA ALA A 329 20.23 20.94 -4.71
C ALA A 329 20.08 22.45 -4.41
N LYS A 330 19.58 22.84 -3.23
CA LYS A 330 19.32 24.23 -2.81
C LYS A 330 20.25 24.76 -1.73
N ARG A 331 21.50 24.26 -1.69
CA ARG A 331 22.53 24.86 -0.83
C ARG A 331 23.62 25.54 -1.64
#